data_17f3f1888e73baee928850f6f2441bd0
#
_entry.id   17f3f1888e73baee928850f6f2441bd0
#
_cell.length_a   1.000
_cell.length_b   1.000
_cell.length_c   1.000
_cell.angle_alpha   90.00
_cell.angle_beta   90.00
_cell.angle_gamma   90.00
#
_symmetry.space_group_name_H-M   'P 1'
#
loop_
_entity.id
_entity.type
_entity.pdbx_description
1 polymer ?
#
loop_
_entity_poly.entity_id
_entity_poly.type
_entity_poly.pdbx_seq_one_letter_code
_entity_poly.pdbx_strand_id
1 'polypeptide(L)'
;MTSIALSVNQLSYGYRSPLFDPLTFQCQKGQIWAVLGRNGLGKSTLLDTLTGTRPALGGSIDVHGGIGIVAQHCHLPFPYTVSDVVLMGRAQHVKLFAQPSRQDQQRAEQALEQLNIAHLAATSFSSLSGGQQQLVMIARALVTECQTLLLDEPCSALDLANQQVVLQLISDLAHRQGCSVLFSTHDPLHALQIATHTLLLLPEGKWLAGPTDGVVTEDYLFQAYGLPLRKFSVENYQTPFIAPLFAIHR
;
A
#
# COMPACT_ATOMS: atom_id res chain seq x y z
N MET A 1 15.37 20.83 4.30
CA MET A 1 15.90 19.46 4.42
C MET A 1 14.72 18.52 4.43
N THR A 2 14.59 17.68 3.43
CA THR A 2 13.52 16.64 3.38
C THR A 2 13.81 15.60 4.47
N SER A 3 12.89 15.42 5.39
CA SER A 3 13.03 14.45 6.49
C SER A 3 12.76 13.03 5.99
N ILE A 4 13.60 12.07 6.39
CA ILE A 4 13.40 10.64 6.11
C ILE A 4 12.23 10.14 6.94
N ALA A 5 11.31 9.40 6.31
CA ALA A 5 10.20 8.73 6.98
C ALA A 5 10.50 7.26 7.27
N LEU A 6 11.15 6.58 6.31
CA LEU A 6 11.56 5.19 6.43
C LEU A 6 12.95 5.03 5.80
N SER A 7 13.89 4.42 6.51
CA SER A 7 15.20 4.04 6.01
C SER A 7 15.39 2.53 6.14
N VAL A 8 15.80 1.90 5.07
CA VAL A 8 16.08 0.47 4.98
C VAL A 8 17.53 0.30 4.54
N ASN A 9 18.34 -0.38 5.34
CA ASN A 9 19.75 -0.55 5.08
C ASN A 9 20.15 -2.01 5.14
N GLN A 10 20.63 -2.55 4.01
CA GLN A 10 21.07 -3.94 3.83
C GLN A 10 20.07 -4.96 4.38
N LEU A 11 18.77 -4.70 4.21
CA LEU A 11 17.71 -5.52 4.75
C LEU A 11 17.65 -6.87 4.04
N SER A 12 17.87 -7.94 4.79
CA SER A 12 17.60 -9.31 4.38
C SER A 12 16.27 -9.75 4.98
N TYR A 13 15.32 -10.16 4.15
CA TYR A 13 13.99 -10.57 4.57
C TYR A 13 13.56 -11.88 3.90
N GLY A 14 12.70 -12.63 4.56
CA GLY A 14 12.23 -13.93 4.06
C GLY A 14 11.73 -14.82 5.19
N TYR A 15 11.78 -16.12 4.99
CA TYR A 15 11.37 -17.14 5.97
C TYR A 15 12.58 -17.77 6.68
N ARG A 16 13.20 -18.80 6.06
CA ARG A 16 14.41 -19.45 6.54
C ARG A 16 15.67 -18.94 5.85
N SER A 17 15.48 -18.37 4.67
CA SER A 17 16.54 -17.78 3.83
C SER A 17 16.03 -16.48 3.22
N PRO A 18 16.94 -15.57 2.86
CA PRO A 18 16.59 -14.35 2.15
C PRO A 18 15.88 -14.65 0.83
N LEU A 19 14.84 -13.86 0.52
CA LEU A 19 14.11 -13.92 -0.77
C LEU A 19 14.83 -13.12 -1.86
N PHE A 20 15.54 -12.07 -1.46
CA PHE A 20 16.22 -11.14 -2.35
C PHE A 20 17.60 -10.80 -1.83
N ASP A 21 18.46 -10.27 -2.70
CA ASP A 21 19.70 -9.59 -2.30
C ASP A 21 19.34 -8.49 -1.28
N PRO A 22 20.24 -8.17 -0.33
CA PRO A 22 19.96 -7.20 0.72
C PRO A 22 19.49 -5.86 0.18
N LEU A 23 18.32 -5.39 0.64
CA LEU A 23 17.65 -4.16 0.17
C LEU A 23 18.22 -2.94 0.86
N THR A 24 18.44 -1.87 0.10
CA THR A 24 18.79 -0.55 0.63
C THR A 24 18.02 0.52 -0.11
N PHE A 25 17.15 1.25 0.59
CA PHE A 25 16.41 2.39 0.05
C PHE A 25 15.94 3.33 1.17
N GLN A 26 15.54 4.54 0.80
CA GLN A 26 15.01 5.53 1.74
C GLN A 26 13.73 6.14 1.16
N CYS A 27 12.69 6.19 1.98
CA CYS A 27 11.46 6.91 1.68
C CYS A 27 11.47 8.23 2.45
N GLN A 28 11.37 9.33 1.74
CA GLN A 28 11.28 10.67 2.33
C GLN A 28 9.81 10.99 2.66
N LYS A 29 9.60 11.92 3.59
CA LYS A 29 8.27 12.36 3.98
C LYS A 29 7.48 12.87 2.78
N GLY A 30 6.24 12.39 2.65
CA GLY A 30 5.34 12.71 1.54
C GLY A 30 5.64 12.00 0.23
N GLN A 31 6.59 11.05 0.19
CA GLN A 31 6.79 10.21 -0.99
C GLN A 31 5.79 9.06 -1.03
N ILE A 32 5.47 8.65 -2.26
CA ILE A 32 4.70 7.44 -2.54
C ILE A 32 5.65 6.43 -3.20
N TRP A 33 5.81 5.28 -2.54
CA TRP A 33 6.61 4.17 -3.04
C TRP A 33 5.73 2.98 -3.44
N ALA A 34 5.92 2.49 -4.66
CA ALA A 34 5.31 1.24 -5.11
C ALA A 34 6.30 0.08 -4.93
N VAL A 35 5.90 -0.98 -4.25
CA VAL A 35 6.59 -2.28 -4.27
C VAL A 35 5.95 -3.09 -5.38
N LEU A 36 6.60 -3.10 -6.55
CA LEU A 36 6.08 -3.69 -7.78
C LEU A 36 6.70 -5.07 -8.03
N GLY A 37 5.91 -6.03 -8.44
CA GLY A 37 6.37 -7.37 -8.81
C GLY A 37 5.24 -8.38 -8.91
N ARG A 38 5.53 -9.55 -9.51
CA ARG A 38 4.57 -10.65 -9.67
C ARG A 38 4.02 -11.14 -8.33
N ASN A 39 2.86 -11.77 -8.36
CA ASN A 39 2.31 -12.43 -7.19
C ASN A 39 3.24 -13.57 -6.71
N GLY A 40 3.33 -13.74 -5.40
CA GLY A 40 4.19 -14.75 -4.77
C GLY A 40 5.67 -14.36 -4.63
N LEU A 41 6.12 -13.20 -5.12
CA LEU A 41 7.53 -12.75 -4.98
C LEU A 41 7.91 -12.21 -3.58
N GLY A 42 6.99 -12.24 -2.60
CA GLY A 42 7.32 -11.82 -1.23
C GLY A 42 7.10 -10.33 -0.95
N LYS A 43 6.24 -9.62 -1.71
CA LYS A 43 5.83 -8.23 -1.44
C LYS A 43 5.24 -8.09 -0.02
N SER A 44 4.25 -8.91 0.32
CA SER A 44 3.63 -8.93 1.66
C SER A 44 4.64 -9.28 2.75
N THR A 45 5.57 -10.22 2.47
CA THR A 45 6.66 -10.58 3.40
C THR A 45 7.57 -9.39 3.68
N LEU A 46 7.87 -8.57 2.67
CA LEU A 46 8.62 -7.32 2.86
C LEU A 46 7.85 -6.35 3.74
N LEU A 47 6.55 -6.10 3.47
CA LEU A 47 5.73 -5.20 4.28
C LEU A 47 5.62 -5.69 5.74
N ASP A 48 5.42 -6.99 5.97
CA ASP A 48 5.43 -7.60 7.30
C ASP A 48 6.77 -7.39 8.02
N THR A 49 7.88 -7.43 7.28
CA THR A 49 9.21 -7.21 7.85
C THR A 49 9.41 -5.73 8.19
N LEU A 50 8.95 -4.81 7.34
CA LEU A 50 9.03 -3.37 7.59
C LEU A 50 8.21 -2.92 8.80
N THR A 51 7.11 -3.61 9.11
CA THR A 51 6.28 -3.34 10.30
C THR A 51 6.77 -4.02 11.58
N GLY A 52 7.77 -4.89 11.47
CA GLY A 52 8.23 -5.71 12.58
C GLY A 52 7.31 -6.90 12.92
N THR A 53 6.22 -7.13 12.18
CA THR A 53 5.36 -8.31 12.31
C THR A 53 6.15 -9.59 12.03
N ARG A 54 7.13 -9.50 11.13
CA ARG A 54 8.11 -10.53 10.83
C ARG A 54 9.52 -10.02 11.17
N PRO A 55 10.37 -10.80 11.87
CA PRO A 55 11.75 -10.40 12.11
C PRO A 55 12.54 -10.35 10.81
N ALA A 56 13.40 -9.34 10.68
CA ALA A 56 14.40 -9.27 9.62
C ALA A 56 15.44 -10.39 9.82
N LEU A 57 15.94 -10.92 8.72
CA LEU A 57 17.05 -11.90 8.73
C LEU A 57 18.42 -11.20 8.83
N GLY A 58 18.49 -9.91 8.55
CA GLY A 58 19.68 -9.07 8.64
C GLY A 58 19.41 -7.64 8.20
N GLY A 59 20.35 -6.74 8.45
CA GLY A 59 20.21 -5.32 8.13
C GLY A 59 19.45 -4.53 9.20
N SER A 60 19.03 -3.31 8.86
CA SER A 60 18.27 -2.44 9.77
C SER A 60 17.12 -1.73 9.07
N ILE A 61 16.09 -1.41 9.85
CA ILE A 61 14.92 -0.64 9.45
C ILE A 61 14.75 0.48 10.47
N ASP A 62 14.78 1.72 10.03
CA ASP A 62 14.54 2.88 10.86
C ASP A 62 13.28 3.60 10.38
N VAL A 63 12.32 3.76 11.28
CA VAL A 63 11.03 4.41 11.03
C VAL A 63 10.93 5.66 11.87
N HIS A 64 10.67 6.79 11.22
CA HIS A 64 10.41 8.04 11.90
C HIS A 64 8.91 8.30 11.97
N GLY A 65 8.38 8.32 13.19
CA GLY A 65 6.94 8.44 13.45
C GLY A 65 6.22 7.08 13.49
N GLY A 66 4.89 7.12 13.49
CA GLY A 66 4.07 5.90 13.52
C GLY A 66 3.89 5.26 12.14
N ILE A 67 3.81 3.93 12.13
CA ILE A 67 3.41 3.16 10.94
C ILE A 67 1.96 2.68 11.10
N GLY A 68 1.13 2.92 10.07
CA GLY A 68 -0.14 2.25 9.85
C GLY A 68 0.01 1.14 8.81
N ILE A 69 -0.71 0.02 8.99
CA ILE A 69 -0.70 -1.07 8.02
C ILE A 69 -2.12 -1.47 7.62
N VAL A 70 -2.31 -1.70 6.32
CA VAL A 70 -3.47 -2.39 5.76
C VAL A 70 -3.00 -3.70 5.14
N ALA A 71 -3.30 -4.80 5.81
CA ALA A 71 -3.03 -6.14 5.30
C ALA A 71 -4.06 -6.52 4.22
N GLN A 72 -3.66 -7.38 3.30
CA GLN A 72 -4.51 -7.85 2.19
C GLN A 72 -5.77 -8.60 2.68
N HIS A 73 -5.67 -9.33 3.78
CA HIS A 73 -6.80 -10.05 4.38
C HIS A 73 -6.89 -9.76 5.87
N CYS A 74 -8.10 -9.50 6.34
CA CYS A 74 -8.39 -9.35 7.76
C CYS A 74 -9.61 -10.19 8.12
N HIS A 75 -9.42 -11.16 9.01
CA HIS A 75 -10.51 -11.92 9.62
C HIS A 75 -10.78 -11.38 11.01
N LEU A 76 -11.98 -10.89 11.24
CA LEU A 76 -12.43 -10.46 12.55
C LEU A 76 -13.30 -11.58 13.17
N PRO A 77 -12.98 -12.02 14.39
CA PRO A 77 -13.66 -13.17 15.02
C PRO A 77 -15.08 -12.87 15.51
N PHE A 78 -15.47 -11.59 15.52
CA PHE A 78 -16.78 -11.14 16.02
C PHE A 78 -17.51 -10.30 14.97
N PRO A 79 -18.86 -10.21 15.04
CA PRO A 79 -19.69 -9.46 14.10
C PRO A 79 -19.67 -7.95 14.41
N TYR A 80 -18.49 -7.32 14.29
CA TYR A 80 -18.34 -5.88 14.44
C TYR A 80 -19.02 -5.13 13.30
N THR A 81 -19.60 -3.97 13.59
CA THR A 81 -20.04 -3.03 12.56
C THR A 81 -18.83 -2.40 11.85
N VAL A 82 -19.06 -1.88 10.66
CA VAL A 82 -18.03 -1.09 9.92
C VAL A 82 -17.49 0.05 10.78
N SER A 83 -18.37 0.77 11.47
CA SER A 83 -17.99 1.86 12.37
C SER A 83 -17.07 1.38 13.50
N ASP A 84 -17.37 0.22 14.11
CA ASP A 84 -16.55 -0.35 15.16
C ASP A 84 -15.14 -0.69 14.64
N VAL A 85 -15.07 -1.31 13.45
CA VAL A 85 -13.80 -1.69 12.82
C VAL A 85 -12.94 -0.46 12.55
N VAL A 86 -13.51 0.62 12.03
CA VAL A 86 -12.76 1.85 11.78
C VAL A 86 -12.30 2.48 13.08
N LEU A 87 -13.17 2.54 14.11
CA LEU A 87 -12.82 3.03 15.44
C LEU A 87 -11.68 2.27 16.12
N MET A 88 -11.49 0.97 15.82
CA MET A 88 -10.32 0.22 16.31
C MET A 88 -9.00 0.86 15.89
N GLY A 89 -8.95 1.58 14.76
CA GLY A 89 -7.77 2.34 14.35
C GLY A 89 -7.40 3.47 15.29
N ARG A 90 -8.34 3.92 16.15
CA ARG A 90 -8.09 4.94 17.19
C ARG A 90 -7.58 4.36 18.52
N ALA A 91 -7.44 3.05 18.63
CA ALA A 91 -7.10 2.38 19.90
C ALA A 91 -5.84 2.96 20.59
N GLN A 92 -4.82 3.36 19.82
CA GLN A 92 -3.61 3.99 20.35
C GLN A 92 -3.85 5.39 20.97
N HIS A 93 -4.97 6.03 20.66
CA HIS A 93 -5.33 7.37 21.18
C HIS A 93 -6.31 7.27 22.34
N VAL A 94 -6.88 6.10 22.61
CA VAL A 94 -7.85 5.86 23.69
C VAL A 94 -7.10 5.33 24.90
N LYS A 95 -7.30 5.98 26.06
CA LYS A 95 -6.69 5.52 27.32
C LYS A 95 -7.21 4.14 27.73
N LEU A 96 -6.39 3.38 28.41
CA LEU A 96 -6.78 2.06 28.96
C LEU A 96 -8.07 2.20 29.79
N PHE A 97 -9.07 1.38 29.49
CA PHE A 97 -10.41 1.38 30.11
C PHE A 97 -11.31 2.60 29.74
N ALA A 98 -10.89 3.47 28.81
CA ALA A 98 -11.76 4.54 28.31
C ALA A 98 -12.53 4.09 27.07
N GLN A 99 -13.63 4.78 26.78
CA GLN A 99 -14.34 4.65 25.51
C GLN A 99 -13.80 5.67 24.49
N PRO A 100 -13.89 5.39 23.15
CA PRO A 100 -13.58 6.38 22.13
C PRO A 100 -14.36 7.68 22.33
N SER A 101 -13.70 8.79 22.17
CA SER A 101 -14.29 10.12 22.31
C SER A 101 -15.21 10.44 21.12
N ARG A 102 -16.02 11.52 21.25
CA ARG A 102 -16.79 12.06 20.12
C ARG A 102 -15.90 12.45 18.95
N GLN A 103 -14.69 12.94 19.23
CA GLN A 103 -13.71 13.29 18.20
C GLN A 103 -13.22 12.06 17.45
N ASP A 104 -13.00 10.93 18.13
CA ASP A 104 -12.64 9.68 17.48
C ASP A 104 -13.76 9.15 16.58
N GLN A 105 -15.01 9.27 17.01
CA GLN A 105 -16.18 8.93 16.21
C GLN A 105 -16.28 9.79 14.95
N GLN A 106 -16.13 11.12 15.07
CA GLN A 106 -16.13 12.02 13.91
C GLN A 106 -15.02 11.70 12.91
N ARG A 107 -13.82 11.33 13.37
CA ARG A 107 -12.72 10.91 12.49
C ARG A 107 -13.04 9.62 11.76
N ALA A 108 -13.69 8.67 12.44
CA ALA A 108 -14.13 7.44 11.80
C ALA A 108 -15.20 7.72 10.71
N GLU A 109 -16.18 8.57 10.99
CA GLU A 109 -17.19 9.02 10.03
C GLU A 109 -16.55 9.69 8.81
N GLN A 110 -15.64 10.64 9.02
CA GLN A 110 -14.92 11.34 7.96
C GLN A 110 -14.11 10.36 7.07
N ALA A 111 -13.45 9.37 7.66
CA ALA A 111 -12.72 8.36 6.90
C ALA A 111 -13.66 7.49 6.03
N LEU A 112 -14.84 7.15 6.54
CA LEU A 112 -15.86 6.43 5.77
C LEU A 112 -16.43 7.30 4.63
N GLU A 113 -16.63 8.60 4.86
CA GLU A 113 -17.07 9.55 3.84
C GLU A 113 -16.04 9.71 2.71
N GLN A 114 -14.75 9.84 3.04
CA GLN A 114 -13.65 9.96 2.07
C GLN A 114 -13.60 8.78 1.10
N LEU A 115 -14.01 7.59 1.55
CA LEU A 115 -14.05 6.36 0.77
C LEU A 115 -15.44 6.06 0.18
N ASN A 116 -16.41 6.97 0.32
CA ASN A 116 -17.79 6.80 -0.15
C ASN A 116 -18.52 5.56 0.43
N ILE A 117 -18.16 5.12 1.64
CA ILE A 117 -18.74 3.95 2.32
C ILE A 117 -19.44 4.30 3.63
N ALA A 118 -19.74 5.57 3.91
CA ALA A 118 -20.45 5.99 5.12
C ALA A 118 -21.84 5.31 5.27
N HIS A 119 -22.51 5.00 4.17
CA HIS A 119 -23.78 4.28 4.15
C HIS A 119 -23.70 2.85 4.71
N LEU A 120 -22.48 2.28 4.83
CA LEU A 120 -22.24 0.94 5.39
C LEU A 120 -21.92 0.96 6.89
N ALA A 121 -21.85 2.13 7.54
CA ALA A 121 -21.36 2.30 8.91
C ALA A 121 -21.98 1.34 9.94
N ALA A 122 -23.29 1.08 9.84
CA ALA A 122 -24.04 0.18 10.73
C ALA A 122 -24.09 -1.28 10.25
N THR A 123 -23.51 -1.58 9.07
CA THR A 123 -23.51 -2.93 8.48
C THR A 123 -22.44 -3.80 9.16
N SER A 124 -22.71 -5.10 9.32
CA SER A 124 -21.70 -6.04 9.82
C SER A 124 -20.54 -6.18 8.84
N PHE A 125 -19.30 -6.03 9.30
CA PHE A 125 -18.11 -6.18 8.49
C PHE A 125 -18.03 -7.54 7.77
N SER A 126 -18.45 -8.62 8.44
CA SER A 126 -18.42 -9.97 7.87
C SER A 126 -19.41 -10.19 6.72
N SER A 127 -20.44 -9.33 6.58
CA SER A 127 -21.43 -9.42 5.49
C SER A 127 -21.05 -8.63 4.25
N LEU A 128 -19.95 -7.88 4.29
CA LEU A 128 -19.48 -7.06 3.20
C LEU A 128 -18.79 -7.90 2.11
N SER A 129 -18.83 -7.42 0.87
CA SER A 129 -17.98 -7.95 -0.20
C SER A 129 -16.49 -7.71 0.11
N GLY A 130 -15.58 -8.50 -0.51
CA GLY A 130 -14.15 -8.35 -0.30
C GLY A 130 -13.64 -6.93 -0.59
N GLY A 131 -14.14 -6.30 -1.65
CA GLY A 131 -13.80 -4.90 -1.98
C GLY A 131 -14.28 -3.91 -0.91
N GLN A 132 -15.50 -4.07 -0.39
CA GLN A 132 -16.00 -3.23 0.69
C GLN A 132 -15.19 -3.43 1.98
N GLN A 133 -14.81 -4.66 2.31
CA GLN A 133 -13.95 -4.96 3.45
C GLN A 133 -12.59 -4.25 3.29
N GLN A 134 -12.01 -4.26 2.09
CA GLN A 134 -10.76 -3.57 1.79
C GLN A 134 -10.86 -2.06 2.04
N LEU A 135 -11.94 -1.40 1.57
CA LEU A 135 -12.17 0.02 1.82
C LEU A 135 -12.32 0.33 3.33
N VAL A 136 -13.00 -0.52 4.08
CA VAL A 136 -13.12 -0.38 5.54
C VAL A 136 -11.77 -0.51 6.23
N MET A 137 -10.90 -1.43 5.79
CA MET A 137 -9.55 -1.59 6.35
C MET A 137 -8.66 -0.39 6.03
N ILE A 138 -8.82 0.23 4.85
CA ILE A 138 -8.15 1.49 4.51
C ILE A 138 -8.67 2.61 5.43
N ALA A 139 -10.00 2.75 5.63
CA ALA A 139 -10.58 3.72 6.55
C ALA A 139 -10.02 3.56 7.98
N ARG A 140 -9.91 2.32 8.47
CA ARG A 140 -9.30 2.01 9.76
C ARG A 140 -7.85 2.48 9.84
N ALA A 141 -7.07 2.34 8.79
CA ALA A 141 -5.68 2.81 8.77
C ALA A 141 -5.58 4.34 8.72
N LEU A 142 -6.49 5.02 8.02
CA LEU A 142 -6.53 6.49 7.95
C LEU A 142 -6.69 7.14 9.33
N VAL A 143 -7.57 6.59 10.15
CA VAL A 143 -7.86 7.17 11.47
C VAL A 143 -6.72 6.97 12.47
N THR A 144 -5.70 6.18 12.16
CA THR A 144 -4.49 6.06 13.01
C THR A 144 -3.64 7.33 13.01
N GLU A 145 -3.80 8.20 11.98
CA GLU A 145 -3.01 9.42 11.79
C GLU A 145 -1.50 9.17 11.78
N CYS A 146 -1.08 8.02 11.25
CA CYS A 146 0.32 7.65 11.13
C CYS A 146 1.04 8.50 10.08
N GLN A 147 2.36 8.68 10.26
CA GLN A 147 3.18 9.42 9.29
C GLN A 147 3.61 8.57 8.10
N THR A 148 3.59 7.26 8.26
CA THR A 148 3.90 6.28 7.20
C THR A 148 2.80 5.24 7.12
N LEU A 149 2.24 5.03 5.93
CA LEU A 149 1.18 4.06 5.67
C LEU A 149 1.69 2.96 4.75
N LEU A 150 1.57 1.71 5.18
CA LEU A 150 1.89 0.53 4.38
C LEU A 150 0.60 -0.15 3.93
N LEU A 151 0.44 -0.35 2.62
CA LEU A 151 -0.75 -0.94 2.02
C LEU A 151 -0.38 -2.18 1.21
N ASP A 152 -0.90 -3.34 1.61
CA ASP A 152 -0.64 -4.58 0.88
C ASP A 152 -1.74 -4.83 -0.15
N GLU A 153 -1.40 -4.68 -1.44
CA GLU A 153 -2.29 -4.81 -2.61
C GLU A 153 -3.65 -4.10 -2.45
N PRO A 154 -3.67 -2.77 -2.17
CA PRO A 154 -4.89 -2.06 -1.79
C PRO A 154 -5.97 -2.05 -2.87
N CYS A 155 -5.64 -2.34 -4.12
CA CYS A 155 -6.56 -2.32 -5.25
C CYS A 155 -6.97 -3.72 -5.76
N SER A 156 -6.41 -4.82 -5.23
CA SER A 156 -6.53 -6.17 -5.83
C SER A 156 -7.96 -6.74 -5.85
N ALA A 157 -8.81 -6.35 -4.88
CA ALA A 157 -10.19 -6.83 -4.75
C ALA A 157 -11.24 -5.79 -5.20
N LEU A 158 -10.81 -4.69 -5.81
CA LEU A 158 -11.65 -3.54 -6.15
C LEU A 158 -11.99 -3.50 -7.65
N ASP A 159 -13.19 -3.05 -7.97
CA ASP A 159 -13.53 -2.62 -9.33
C ASP A 159 -12.80 -1.30 -9.70
N LEU A 160 -12.80 -0.95 -10.98
CA LEU A 160 -12.07 0.20 -11.51
C LEU A 160 -12.46 1.53 -10.85
N ALA A 161 -13.74 1.73 -10.52
CA ALA A 161 -14.20 2.95 -9.87
C ALA A 161 -13.63 3.07 -8.44
N ASN A 162 -13.67 2.00 -7.68
CA ASN A 162 -13.10 1.94 -6.33
C ASN A 162 -11.57 1.98 -6.35
N GLN A 163 -10.90 1.38 -7.35
CA GLN A 163 -9.45 1.55 -7.54
C GLN A 163 -9.08 3.02 -7.69
N GLN A 164 -9.82 3.78 -8.53
CA GLN A 164 -9.59 5.21 -8.69
C GLN A 164 -9.72 5.97 -7.37
N VAL A 165 -10.75 5.67 -6.55
CA VAL A 165 -10.95 6.30 -5.23
C VAL A 165 -9.75 6.04 -4.32
N VAL A 166 -9.24 4.80 -4.26
CA VAL A 166 -8.12 4.44 -3.41
C VAL A 166 -6.81 5.08 -3.91
N LEU A 167 -6.54 5.06 -5.20
CA LEU A 167 -5.33 5.67 -5.77
C LEU A 167 -5.33 7.19 -5.55
N GLN A 168 -6.47 7.86 -5.75
CA GLN A 168 -6.63 9.29 -5.47
C GLN A 168 -6.41 9.59 -3.98
N LEU A 169 -6.96 8.78 -3.09
CA LEU A 169 -6.76 8.92 -1.65
C LEU A 169 -5.29 8.80 -1.25
N ILE A 170 -4.57 7.80 -1.78
CA ILE A 170 -3.12 7.64 -1.55
C ILE A 170 -2.37 8.90 -1.99
N SER A 171 -2.70 9.42 -3.16
CA SER A 171 -2.12 10.66 -3.69
C SER A 171 -2.40 11.86 -2.79
N ASP A 172 -3.63 12.03 -2.33
CA ASP A 172 -4.04 13.13 -1.44
C ASP A 172 -3.36 13.04 -0.07
N LEU A 173 -3.22 11.85 0.51
CA LEU A 173 -2.51 11.63 1.76
C LEU A 173 -1.05 12.08 1.67
N ALA A 174 -0.38 11.73 0.59
CA ALA A 174 1.01 12.10 0.40
C ALA A 174 1.17 13.61 0.12
N HIS A 175 0.46 14.15 -0.86
CA HIS A 175 0.69 15.51 -1.33
C HIS A 175 0.07 16.58 -0.44
N ARG A 176 -1.09 16.31 0.17
CA ARG A 176 -1.81 17.30 0.99
C ARG A 176 -1.54 17.17 2.48
N GLN A 177 -1.32 15.94 2.98
CA GLN A 177 -1.12 15.68 4.41
C GLN A 177 0.33 15.35 4.76
N GLY A 178 1.20 15.17 3.75
CA GLY A 178 2.60 14.83 3.94
C GLY A 178 2.83 13.42 4.53
N CYS A 179 1.84 12.53 4.43
CA CYS A 179 1.96 11.13 4.79
C CYS A 179 2.84 10.41 3.77
N SER A 180 3.77 9.60 4.22
CA SER A 180 4.55 8.75 3.33
C SER A 180 3.79 7.45 3.10
N VAL A 181 3.65 7.00 1.86
CA VAL A 181 2.90 5.79 1.55
C VAL A 181 3.79 4.79 0.82
N LEU A 182 3.81 3.55 1.30
CA LEU A 182 4.41 2.42 0.61
C LEU A 182 3.30 1.41 0.30
N PHE A 183 3.03 1.15 -0.97
CA PHE A 183 2.00 0.18 -1.34
C PHE A 183 2.56 -0.92 -2.24
N SER A 184 2.13 -2.16 -2.01
CA SER A 184 2.45 -3.26 -2.91
C SER A 184 1.42 -3.34 -4.04
N THR A 185 1.90 -3.73 -5.22
CA THR A 185 1.03 -3.97 -6.37
C THR A 185 1.70 -4.94 -7.36
N HIS A 186 0.91 -5.64 -8.13
CA HIS A 186 1.37 -6.38 -9.30
C HIS A 186 1.05 -5.67 -10.62
N ASP A 187 0.32 -4.54 -10.56
CA ASP A 187 -0.03 -3.74 -11.72
C ASP A 187 0.92 -2.54 -11.88
N PRO A 188 1.76 -2.50 -12.93
CA PRO A 188 2.66 -1.39 -13.17
C PRO A 188 1.94 -0.07 -13.46
N LEU A 189 0.68 -0.11 -13.90
CA LEU A 189 -0.11 1.10 -14.14
C LEU A 189 -0.36 1.87 -12.85
N HIS A 190 -0.67 1.17 -11.74
CA HIS A 190 -0.83 1.82 -10.43
C HIS A 190 0.43 2.56 -10.00
N ALA A 191 1.62 1.97 -10.21
CA ALA A 191 2.89 2.63 -9.90
C ALA A 191 3.08 3.89 -10.76
N LEU A 192 2.85 3.79 -12.07
CA LEU A 192 2.99 4.93 -13.00
C LEU A 192 2.03 6.08 -12.67
N GLN A 193 0.83 5.77 -12.20
CA GLN A 193 -0.19 6.80 -11.93
C GLN A 193 0.10 7.64 -10.70
N ILE A 194 0.62 7.03 -9.62
CA ILE A 194 0.72 7.74 -8.34
C ILE A 194 2.07 7.65 -7.66
N ALA A 195 2.93 6.66 -7.94
CA ALA A 195 4.16 6.47 -7.21
C ALA A 195 5.25 7.45 -7.68
N THR A 196 5.91 8.12 -6.72
CA THR A 196 7.10 8.93 -6.97
C THR A 196 8.33 8.05 -7.17
N HIS A 197 8.39 6.93 -6.44
CA HIS A 197 9.46 5.94 -6.48
C HIS A 197 8.90 4.53 -6.56
N THR A 198 9.70 3.64 -7.12
CA THR A 198 9.32 2.22 -7.25
C THR A 198 10.48 1.34 -6.80
N LEU A 199 10.16 0.33 -5.99
CA LEU A 199 10.98 -0.84 -5.73
C LEU A 199 10.42 -1.98 -6.59
N LEU A 200 11.12 -2.32 -7.67
CA LEU A 200 10.76 -3.40 -8.58
C LEU A 200 11.46 -4.70 -8.17
N LEU A 201 10.70 -5.70 -7.83
CA LEU A 201 11.18 -7.03 -7.50
C LEU A 201 11.32 -7.86 -8.79
N LEU A 202 12.52 -8.36 -9.04
CA LEU A 202 12.88 -9.13 -10.24
C LEU A 202 13.03 -10.61 -9.90
N PRO A 203 13.07 -11.51 -10.90
CA PRO A 203 13.44 -12.90 -10.70
C PRO A 203 14.83 -13.06 -10.07
N GLU A 204 15.13 -14.27 -9.58
CA GLU A 204 16.44 -14.64 -9.02
C GLU A 204 16.89 -13.78 -7.83
N GLY A 205 15.92 -13.22 -7.08
CA GLY A 205 16.23 -12.41 -5.90
C GLY A 205 16.85 -11.05 -6.18
N LYS A 206 16.76 -10.56 -7.42
CA LYS A 206 17.23 -9.21 -7.80
C LYS A 206 16.14 -8.16 -7.60
N TRP A 207 16.57 -6.92 -7.49
CA TRP A 207 15.67 -5.77 -7.35
C TRP A 207 16.27 -4.50 -7.93
N LEU A 208 15.40 -3.53 -8.22
CA LEU A 208 15.75 -2.17 -8.62
C LEU A 208 14.92 -1.19 -7.80
N ALA A 209 15.51 -0.08 -7.39
CA ALA A 209 14.79 0.98 -6.68
C ALA A 209 15.21 2.36 -7.19
N GLY A 210 14.26 3.28 -7.29
CA GLY A 210 14.52 4.65 -7.73
C GLY A 210 13.24 5.37 -8.17
N PRO A 211 13.38 6.55 -8.80
CA PRO A 211 12.25 7.26 -9.40
C PRO A 211 11.46 6.35 -10.34
N THR A 212 10.13 6.41 -10.25
CA THR A 212 9.23 5.47 -10.96
C THR A 212 9.49 5.45 -12.47
N ASP A 213 9.71 6.60 -13.11
CA ASP A 213 9.94 6.66 -14.55
C ASP A 213 11.22 5.94 -15.00
N GLY A 214 12.25 5.91 -14.14
CA GLY A 214 13.50 5.22 -14.39
C GLY A 214 13.45 3.72 -14.12
N VAL A 215 12.57 3.27 -13.22
CA VAL A 215 12.44 1.87 -12.82
C VAL A 215 11.34 1.15 -13.61
N VAL A 216 10.20 1.78 -13.84
CA VAL A 216 9.08 1.20 -14.57
C VAL A 216 9.28 1.44 -16.08
N THR A 217 10.25 0.74 -16.68
CA THR A 217 10.56 0.78 -18.11
C THR A 217 10.08 -0.51 -18.80
N GLU A 218 9.92 -0.48 -20.12
CA GLU A 218 9.51 -1.67 -20.89
C GLU A 218 10.47 -2.85 -20.69
N ASP A 219 11.80 -2.57 -20.68
CA ASP A 219 12.83 -3.58 -20.52
C ASP A 219 12.82 -4.23 -19.13
N TYR A 220 12.74 -3.42 -18.07
CA TYR A 220 12.67 -3.95 -16.71
C TYR A 220 11.35 -4.67 -16.43
N LEU A 221 10.26 -4.19 -17.01
CA LEU A 221 8.98 -4.89 -16.90
C LEU A 221 8.99 -6.21 -17.67
N PHE A 222 9.65 -6.28 -18.83
CA PHE A 222 9.86 -7.56 -19.51
C PHE A 222 10.64 -8.55 -18.64
N GLN A 223 11.71 -8.09 -17.98
CA GLN A 223 12.48 -8.94 -17.05
C GLN A 223 11.63 -9.38 -15.86
N ALA A 224 10.82 -8.49 -15.29
CA ALA A 224 9.98 -8.77 -14.12
C ALA A 224 8.83 -9.72 -14.42
N TYR A 225 8.15 -9.52 -15.57
CA TYR A 225 6.89 -10.23 -15.89
C TYR A 225 7.05 -11.37 -16.89
N GLY A 226 8.13 -11.39 -17.68
CA GLY A 226 8.38 -12.42 -18.71
C GLY A 226 7.50 -12.27 -19.95
N LEU A 227 6.85 -11.09 -20.12
CA LEU A 227 6.05 -10.77 -21.29
C LEU A 227 6.27 -9.31 -21.69
N PRO A 228 6.20 -8.97 -22.98
CA PRO A 228 6.37 -7.59 -23.42
C PRO A 228 5.20 -6.72 -22.98
N LEU A 229 5.54 -5.61 -22.31
CA LEU A 229 4.63 -4.52 -22.01
C LEU A 229 5.06 -3.28 -22.80
N ARG A 230 4.10 -2.51 -23.29
CA ARG A 230 4.37 -1.29 -24.03
C ARG A 230 3.77 -0.09 -23.33
N LYS A 231 4.58 0.98 -23.23
CA LYS A 231 4.12 2.29 -22.79
C LYS A 231 3.55 3.05 -23.97
N PHE A 232 2.46 3.77 -23.74
CA PHE A 232 1.85 4.66 -24.73
C PHE A 232 1.26 5.88 -24.04
N SER A 233 1.26 7.01 -24.76
CA SER A 233 0.65 8.25 -24.28
C SER A 233 -0.77 8.35 -24.83
N VAL A 234 -1.67 8.86 -24.00
CA VAL A 234 -3.04 9.20 -24.39
C VAL A 234 -3.15 10.71 -24.42
N GLU A 235 -3.76 11.25 -25.47
CA GLU A 235 -3.96 12.69 -25.63
C GLU A 235 -4.69 13.27 -24.41
N ASN A 236 -4.20 14.41 -23.91
CA ASN A 236 -4.68 15.08 -22.69
C ASN A 236 -4.42 14.37 -21.36
N TYR A 237 -3.63 13.28 -21.32
CA TYR A 237 -3.16 12.64 -20.10
C TYR A 237 -1.65 12.80 -19.97
N GLN A 238 -1.20 13.27 -18.77
CA GLN A 238 0.22 13.49 -18.52
C GLN A 238 0.96 12.18 -18.19
N THR A 239 0.28 11.24 -17.55
CA THR A 239 0.87 9.95 -17.14
C THR A 239 0.76 8.95 -18.29
N PRO A 240 1.84 8.26 -18.66
CA PRO A 240 1.78 7.22 -19.68
C PRO A 240 0.96 6.02 -19.18
N PHE A 241 0.30 5.37 -20.10
CA PHE A 241 -0.35 4.09 -19.89
C PHE A 241 0.59 2.95 -20.25
N ILE A 242 0.30 1.76 -19.73
CA ILE A 242 1.05 0.56 -20.05
C ILE A 242 0.08 -0.60 -20.29
N ALA A 243 0.35 -1.40 -21.30
CA ALA A 243 -0.44 -2.59 -21.59
C ALA A 243 0.44 -3.77 -21.96
N PRO A 244 0.07 -4.99 -21.55
CA PRO A 244 0.75 -6.21 -21.97
C PRO A 244 0.41 -6.55 -23.41
N LEU A 245 1.39 -7.03 -24.16
CA LEU A 245 1.20 -7.58 -25.50
C LEU A 245 1.11 -9.11 -25.40
N PHE A 246 -0.10 -9.64 -25.45
CA PHE A 246 -0.33 -11.08 -25.44
C PHE A 246 -0.18 -11.64 -26.86
N ALA A 247 0.75 -12.59 -27.06
CA ALA A 247 0.83 -13.38 -28.27
C ALA A 247 -0.28 -14.46 -28.24
N ILE A 248 -1.44 -14.15 -28.80
CA ILE A 248 -2.55 -15.11 -28.93
C ILE A 248 -2.46 -15.71 -30.32
N HIS A 249 -2.04 -16.97 -30.43
CA HIS A 249 -2.13 -17.72 -31.67
C HIS A 249 -3.59 -18.14 -31.89
N ARG A 250 -4.20 -17.66 -32.98
CA ARG A 250 -5.53 -18.09 -33.44
C ARG A 250 -5.39 -19.27 -34.37
#